data_e4f6156d96febe477a1d4790e51e4688
#
_entry.id   e4f6156d96febe477a1d4790e51e4688
#
_cell.length_a   1.000
_cell.length_b   1.000
_cell.length_c   1.000
_cell.angle_alpha   90.00
_cell.angle_beta   90.00
_cell.angle_gamma   90.00
#
_symmetry.space_group_name_H-M   'P 1'
#
loop_
_entity.id
_entity.type
_entity.pdbx_description
1 polymer ?
#
loop_
_entity_poly.entity_id
_entity_poly.type
_entity_poly.pdbx_seq_one_letter_code
_entity_poly.pdbx_strand_id
1 'polypeptide(L)'
;MSGPVLSETDPRVVEDLERILAPERVLTRPIDRLGRSADASIYRLIPQAIVRPRGVAEVRELFGWARQKHRHLTFRTAGTSLNGQAVSDDVLVELAPFFRQARVLDDGARIWTEPGVVGSHLNRLLARHRRRIGPDPASIDAAMIGGMLANNASGMCCGVAQNSYHTLESLVMVLACGAVVDTGEPDADDQLRRAQPALHAELLALRDEIRRDPPLASRIRRKFTTKNTSGYSLNAFLDFDSPAQILAHLMVGSEGTLGFVAEMTLRSVPEPPARATALVFL
;
A
#
# COMPACT_ATOMS: atom_id res chain seq x y z
N MET A 1 -6.51 -19.06 27.61
CA MET A 1 -5.50 -18.68 26.59
C MET A 1 -4.63 -17.58 27.19
N SER A 2 -3.34 -17.84 27.41
CA SER A 2 -2.41 -16.83 27.89
C SER A 2 -2.30 -15.73 26.81
N GLY A 3 -2.52 -14.48 27.18
CA GLY A 3 -2.34 -13.34 26.29
C GLY A 3 -0.89 -13.23 25.81
N PRO A 4 -0.62 -12.40 24.77
CA PRO A 4 0.74 -12.22 24.25
C PRO A 4 1.66 -11.72 25.37
N VAL A 5 2.76 -12.44 25.58
CA VAL A 5 3.75 -12.09 26.60
C VAL A 5 4.65 -10.98 26.03
N LEU A 6 4.79 -9.89 26.77
CA LEU A 6 5.70 -8.81 26.44
C LEU A 6 7.14 -9.28 26.74
N SER A 7 7.83 -9.86 25.75
CA SER A 7 9.26 -10.15 25.84
C SER A 7 10.09 -8.89 25.70
N GLU A 8 11.28 -8.87 26.24
CA GLU A 8 12.25 -7.80 25.93
C GLU A 8 12.66 -7.85 24.46
N THR A 9 12.94 -6.71 23.89
CA THR A 9 13.49 -6.63 22.53
C THR A 9 14.96 -7.12 22.56
N ASP A 10 15.34 -7.96 21.59
CA ASP A 10 16.75 -8.37 21.45
C ASP A 10 17.64 -7.13 21.25
N PRO A 11 18.61 -6.87 22.13
CA PRO A 11 19.49 -5.71 22.04
C PRO A 11 20.21 -5.60 20.68
N ARG A 12 20.53 -6.74 20.05
CA ARG A 12 21.19 -6.77 18.74
C ARG A 12 20.30 -6.21 17.63
N VAL A 13 18.98 -6.44 17.72
CA VAL A 13 18.00 -5.85 16.79
C VAL A 13 17.97 -4.34 16.96
N VAL A 14 17.99 -3.85 18.18
CA VAL A 14 18.02 -2.40 18.48
C VAL A 14 19.28 -1.76 17.90
N GLU A 15 20.45 -2.32 18.20
CA GLU A 15 21.74 -1.84 17.70
C GLU A 15 21.79 -1.77 16.17
N ASP A 16 21.32 -2.83 15.51
CA ASP A 16 21.30 -2.87 14.05
C ASP A 16 20.37 -1.79 13.46
N LEU A 17 19.17 -1.62 14.03
CA LEU A 17 18.21 -0.62 13.58
C LEU A 17 18.67 0.82 13.86
N GLU A 18 19.39 1.07 14.97
CA GLU A 18 19.97 2.38 15.30
C GLU A 18 21.18 2.75 14.43
N ARG A 19 21.75 1.79 13.69
CA ARG A 19 22.75 2.10 12.64
C ARG A 19 22.10 2.60 11.34
N ILE A 20 20.82 2.25 11.12
CA ILE A 20 20.05 2.65 9.93
C ILE A 20 19.27 3.93 10.21
N LEU A 21 18.71 4.05 11.40
CA LEU A 21 17.81 5.14 11.79
C LEU A 21 18.33 5.83 13.06
N ALA A 22 18.07 7.12 13.19
CA ALA A 22 18.37 7.81 14.45
C ALA A 22 17.63 7.17 15.64
N PRO A 23 18.27 7.04 16.82
CA PRO A 23 17.74 6.28 17.97
C PRO A 23 16.32 6.69 18.39
N GLU A 24 15.96 7.96 18.30
CA GLU A 24 14.61 8.46 18.62
C GLU A 24 13.52 7.95 17.66
N ARG A 25 13.90 7.31 16.57
CA ARG A 25 13.02 6.71 15.56
C ARG A 25 12.95 5.18 15.63
N VAL A 26 13.67 4.59 16.60
CA VAL A 26 13.62 3.16 16.95
C VAL A 26 12.93 3.03 18.29
N LEU A 27 11.65 2.62 18.30
CA LEU A 27 10.82 2.58 19.49
C LEU A 27 10.74 1.15 20.03
N THR A 28 11.25 0.94 21.23
CA THR A 28 11.32 -0.38 21.88
C THR A 28 10.69 -0.40 23.27
N ARG A 29 10.27 0.78 23.78
CA ARG A 29 9.63 0.85 25.10
C ARG A 29 8.34 0.01 25.13
N PRO A 30 8.05 -0.66 26.24
CA PRO A 30 6.82 -1.45 26.39
C PRO A 30 5.55 -0.74 25.97
N ILE A 31 5.39 0.52 26.35
CA ILE A 31 4.21 1.33 26.03
C ILE A 31 4.05 1.58 24.54
N ASP A 32 5.15 1.82 23.82
CA ASP A 32 5.13 2.07 22.37
C ASP A 32 4.74 0.79 21.61
N ARG A 33 5.30 -0.35 22.00
CA ARG A 33 5.06 -1.67 21.43
C ARG A 33 3.61 -2.13 21.68
N LEU A 34 3.12 -1.97 22.91
CA LEU A 34 1.73 -2.27 23.26
C LEU A 34 0.74 -1.37 22.52
N GLY A 35 1.04 -0.08 22.39
CA GLY A 35 0.20 0.85 21.64
C GLY A 35 0.06 0.53 20.14
N ARG A 36 0.95 -0.29 19.58
CA ARG A 36 0.92 -0.73 18.16
C ARG A 36 0.63 -2.23 18.00
N SER A 37 0.33 -2.92 19.08
CA SER A 37 0.06 -4.37 19.07
C SER A 37 -1.29 -4.75 18.47
N ALA A 38 -2.17 -3.79 18.22
CA ALA A 38 -3.50 -4.00 17.64
C ALA A 38 -3.71 -3.07 16.44
N ASP A 39 -4.54 -3.49 15.52
CA ASP A 39 -5.18 -2.68 14.50
C ASP A 39 -6.70 -2.69 14.73
N ALA A 40 -7.52 -2.48 13.70
CA ALA A 40 -8.99 -2.55 13.85
C ALA A 40 -9.54 -4.01 13.82
N SER A 41 -8.65 -5.01 13.75
CA SER A 41 -9.01 -6.43 13.77
C SER A 41 -9.08 -6.99 15.19
N ILE A 42 -9.44 -8.27 15.27
CA ILE A 42 -9.40 -9.04 16.53
C ILE A 42 -7.99 -9.52 16.90
N TYR A 43 -7.02 -9.39 16.00
CA TYR A 43 -5.66 -9.89 16.19
C TYR A 43 -4.83 -8.92 17.04
N ARG A 44 -3.90 -9.49 17.79
CA ARG A 44 -2.93 -8.75 18.58
C ARG A 44 -1.57 -9.42 18.51
N LEU A 45 -0.59 -8.70 17.94
CA LEU A 45 0.81 -9.11 17.91
C LEU A 45 1.66 -7.96 18.45
N ILE A 46 2.57 -8.26 19.39
CA ILE A 46 3.45 -7.23 19.96
C ILE A 46 4.73 -7.18 19.16
N PRO A 47 5.04 -6.07 18.46
CA PRO A 47 6.26 -5.99 17.68
C PRO A 47 7.50 -5.99 18.58
N GLN A 48 8.62 -6.50 18.05
CA GLN A 48 9.93 -6.38 18.69
C GLN A 48 10.38 -4.92 18.75
N ALA A 49 10.23 -4.22 17.64
CA ALA A 49 10.53 -2.79 17.53
C ALA A 49 9.55 -2.11 16.57
N ILE A 50 9.36 -0.81 16.76
CA ILE A 50 8.71 0.06 15.79
C ILE A 50 9.75 1.00 15.23
N VAL A 51 9.85 1.10 13.90
CA VAL A 51 10.78 1.99 13.20
C VAL A 51 10.04 3.02 12.37
N ARG A 52 10.60 4.23 12.26
CA ARG A 52 10.00 5.38 11.59
C ARG A 52 10.95 5.95 10.53
N PRO A 53 11.01 5.34 9.33
CA PRO A 53 11.85 5.86 8.26
C PRO A 53 11.34 7.21 7.76
N ARG A 54 12.28 8.08 7.33
CA ARG A 54 11.99 9.43 6.79
C ARG A 54 11.86 9.46 5.28
N GLY A 55 12.34 8.43 4.60
CA GLY A 55 12.35 8.41 3.14
C GLY A 55 12.75 7.06 2.56
N VAL A 56 12.73 6.99 1.23
CA VAL A 56 13.02 5.79 0.45
C VAL A 56 14.40 5.19 0.76
N ALA A 57 15.42 6.01 0.97
CA ALA A 57 16.77 5.52 1.27
C ALA A 57 16.79 4.63 2.52
N GLU A 58 16.19 5.09 3.61
CA GLU A 58 16.13 4.34 4.87
C GLU A 58 15.25 3.07 4.73
N VAL A 59 14.18 3.13 3.96
CA VAL A 59 13.35 1.93 3.66
C VAL A 59 14.17 0.88 2.90
N ARG A 60 15.01 1.29 1.95
CA ARG A 60 15.92 0.38 1.23
C ARG A 60 16.92 -0.29 2.15
N GLU A 61 17.49 0.47 3.09
CA GLU A 61 18.41 -0.06 4.10
C GLU A 61 17.70 -1.05 5.03
N LEU A 62 16.48 -0.74 5.48
CA LEU A 62 15.64 -1.67 6.25
C LEU A 62 15.35 -2.97 5.50
N PHE A 63 15.03 -2.93 4.20
CA PHE A 63 14.88 -4.14 3.39
C PHE A 63 16.18 -4.95 3.29
N GLY A 64 17.32 -4.26 3.10
CA GLY A 64 18.64 -4.90 3.07
C GLY A 64 18.95 -5.62 4.37
N TRP A 65 18.75 -4.94 5.49
CA TRP A 65 18.91 -5.49 6.83
C TRP A 65 17.98 -6.68 7.10
N ALA A 66 16.67 -6.51 6.81
CA ALA A 66 15.68 -7.56 7.06
C ALA A 66 16.01 -8.85 6.28
N ARG A 67 16.41 -8.71 5.01
CA ARG A 67 16.84 -9.86 4.19
C ARG A 67 18.11 -10.53 4.76
N GLN A 68 19.11 -9.74 5.16
CA GLN A 68 20.36 -10.26 5.72
C GLN A 68 20.15 -10.98 7.05
N LYS A 69 19.23 -10.48 7.86
CA LYS A 69 18.95 -10.99 9.21
C LYS A 69 17.77 -11.96 9.27
N HIS A 70 17.14 -12.27 8.12
CA HIS A 70 15.93 -13.11 8.05
C HIS A 70 14.80 -12.60 8.96
N ARG A 71 14.56 -11.27 8.90
CA ARG A 71 13.54 -10.59 9.69
C ARG A 71 12.36 -10.16 8.82
N HIS A 72 11.21 -9.93 9.45
CA HIS A 72 10.02 -9.47 8.78
C HIS A 72 9.76 -7.98 9.04
N LEU A 73 9.41 -7.26 7.98
CA LEU A 73 8.97 -5.87 8.06
C LEU A 73 7.48 -5.81 7.75
N THR A 74 6.69 -5.24 8.66
CA THR A 74 5.28 -4.96 8.42
C THR A 74 5.09 -3.44 8.34
N PHE A 75 4.70 -2.95 7.17
CA PHE A 75 4.43 -1.53 6.97
C PHE A 75 3.06 -1.16 7.52
N ARG A 76 3.02 -0.08 8.30
CA ARG A 76 1.80 0.41 8.92
C ARG A 76 1.61 1.90 8.65
N THR A 77 0.44 2.25 8.14
CA THR A 77 -0.06 3.61 8.08
C THR A 77 -1.00 3.87 9.28
N ALA A 78 -2.31 3.93 9.08
CA ALA A 78 -3.28 4.20 10.15
C ALA A 78 -3.61 2.98 11.04
N GLY A 79 -3.43 1.76 10.55
CA GLY A 79 -3.82 0.55 11.27
C GLY A 79 -5.34 0.33 11.32
N THR A 80 -6.05 0.70 10.26
CA THR A 80 -7.51 0.50 10.12
C THR A 80 -7.89 -0.83 9.51
N SER A 81 -6.94 -1.74 9.33
CA SER A 81 -7.17 -3.09 8.81
C SER A 81 -8.08 -3.91 9.72
N LEU A 82 -9.01 -4.67 9.13
CA LEU A 82 -9.93 -5.56 9.84
C LEU A 82 -9.44 -7.02 9.91
N ASN A 83 -8.33 -7.34 9.26
CA ASN A 83 -7.83 -8.72 9.13
C ASN A 83 -6.38 -8.90 9.64
N GLY A 84 -5.84 -7.95 10.42
CA GLY A 84 -4.53 -8.08 11.05
C GLY A 84 -3.34 -7.77 10.14
N GLN A 85 -3.53 -7.12 8.98
CA GLN A 85 -2.42 -6.80 8.07
C GLN A 85 -1.45 -5.74 8.63
N ALA A 86 -1.89 -4.97 9.63
CA ALA A 86 -1.11 -3.87 10.21
C ALA A 86 -0.53 -4.19 11.59
N VAL A 87 -0.45 -5.46 11.99
CA VAL A 87 0.21 -5.92 13.22
C VAL A 87 1.38 -6.84 12.91
N SER A 88 2.35 -6.90 13.80
CA SER A 88 3.56 -7.70 13.64
C SER A 88 4.07 -8.18 14.99
N ASP A 89 4.70 -9.34 15.02
CA ASP A 89 5.52 -9.83 16.13
C ASP A 89 7.02 -9.60 15.92
N ASP A 90 7.40 -8.97 14.79
CA ASP A 90 8.77 -8.63 14.45
C ASP A 90 8.97 -7.11 14.36
N VAL A 91 9.34 -6.53 13.23
CA VAL A 91 9.56 -5.10 13.10
C VAL A 91 8.40 -4.42 12.38
N LEU A 92 7.79 -3.46 13.07
CA LEU A 92 6.71 -2.64 12.53
C LEU A 92 7.28 -1.33 11.97
N VAL A 93 7.03 -1.05 10.69
CA VAL A 93 7.47 0.16 10.01
C VAL A 93 6.32 1.17 9.97
N GLU A 94 6.36 2.17 10.85
CA GLU A 94 5.34 3.20 10.98
C GLU A 94 5.64 4.37 10.04
N LEU A 95 4.76 4.63 9.06
CA LEU A 95 4.98 5.61 7.99
C LEU A 95 4.38 6.98 8.29
N ALA A 96 3.29 7.01 9.05
CA ALA A 96 2.50 8.22 9.30
C ALA A 96 3.28 9.45 9.79
N PRO A 97 4.39 9.34 10.54
CA PRO A 97 5.13 10.53 10.99
C PRO A 97 5.82 11.31 9.88
N PHE A 98 6.25 10.67 8.79
CA PHE A 98 7.12 11.30 7.80
C PHE A 98 6.59 11.28 6.36
N PHE A 99 5.88 10.25 5.93
CA PHE A 99 5.33 10.15 4.57
C PHE A 99 3.94 10.81 4.48
N ARG A 100 3.90 12.15 4.51
CA ARG A 100 2.65 12.93 4.70
C ARG A 100 2.40 14.01 3.66
N GLN A 101 3.15 14.04 2.58
CA GLN A 101 2.99 15.06 1.56
C GLN A 101 1.88 14.70 0.58
N ALA A 102 1.19 15.74 0.07
CA ALA A 102 0.25 15.60 -1.02
C ALA A 102 0.22 16.90 -1.84
N ARG A 103 0.02 16.77 -3.15
CA ARG A 103 -0.09 17.90 -4.09
C ARG A 103 -1.18 17.64 -5.11
N VAL A 104 -2.06 18.61 -5.29
CA VAL A 104 -3.05 18.60 -6.36
C VAL A 104 -2.36 19.00 -7.66
N LEU A 105 -2.62 18.25 -8.71
CA LEU A 105 -2.06 18.43 -10.05
C LEU A 105 -3.17 18.70 -11.06
N ASP A 106 -2.85 19.38 -12.14
CA ASP A 106 -3.72 19.61 -13.32
C ASP A 106 -5.13 20.08 -12.94
N ASP A 107 -5.19 21.19 -12.24
CA ASP A 107 -6.46 21.79 -11.77
C ASP A 107 -7.41 20.80 -11.09
N GLY A 108 -6.84 19.85 -10.33
CA GLY A 108 -7.58 18.86 -9.58
C GLY A 108 -7.82 17.55 -10.32
N ALA A 109 -7.45 17.40 -11.58
CA ALA A 109 -7.64 16.17 -12.32
C ALA A 109 -6.85 14.99 -11.72
N ARG A 110 -5.70 15.30 -11.10
CA ARG A 110 -4.82 14.32 -10.45
C ARG A 110 -4.41 14.79 -9.06
N ILE A 111 -4.01 13.86 -8.22
CA ILE A 111 -3.39 14.13 -6.92
C ILE A 111 -2.21 13.20 -6.71
N TRP A 112 -1.05 13.77 -6.47
CA TRP A 112 0.15 13.07 -6.01
C TRP A 112 0.14 13.04 -4.48
N THR A 113 0.53 11.91 -3.89
CA THR A 113 0.54 11.75 -2.44
C THR A 113 1.50 10.67 -1.96
N GLU A 114 2.02 10.86 -0.75
CA GLU A 114 2.71 9.84 0.01
C GLU A 114 1.72 8.96 0.80
N PRO A 115 2.10 7.73 1.21
CA PRO A 115 1.19 6.73 1.77
C PRO A 115 0.58 7.09 3.13
N GLY A 116 1.17 7.98 3.91
CA GLY A 116 0.73 8.37 5.26
C GLY A 116 -0.29 9.51 5.29
N VAL A 117 -0.87 9.88 4.15
CA VAL A 117 -1.90 10.93 4.10
C VAL A 117 -3.29 10.32 4.27
N VAL A 118 -4.11 10.92 5.14
CA VAL A 118 -5.50 10.47 5.39
C VAL A 118 -6.38 10.76 4.18
N GLY A 119 -7.25 9.82 3.79
CA GLY A 119 -8.08 9.94 2.60
C GLY A 119 -8.99 11.17 2.59
N SER A 120 -9.63 11.51 3.71
CA SER A 120 -10.45 12.72 3.80
C SER A 120 -9.63 14.02 3.70
N HIS A 121 -8.32 13.98 4.03
CA HIS A 121 -7.45 15.13 3.80
C HIS A 121 -7.23 15.37 2.30
N LEU A 122 -7.02 14.30 1.52
CA LEU A 122 -6.92 14.41 0.06
C LEU A 122 -8.22 14.99 -0.53
N ASN A 123 -9.38 14.55 -0.05
CA ASN A 123 -10.67 15.10 -0.46
C ASN A 123 -10.80 16.59 -0.15
N ARG A 124 -10.34 17.05 1.02
CA ARG A 124 -10.33 18.50 1.35
C ARG A 124 -9.45 19.31 0.40
N LEU A 125 -8.30 18.78 -0.03
CA LEU A 125 -7.45 19.44 -1.01
C LEU A 125 -8.12 19.53 -2.38
N LEU A 126 -8.86 18.49 -2.79
CA LEU A 126 -9.55 18.41 -4.09
C LEU A 126 -10.88 19.17 -4.11
N ALA A 127 -11.50 19.45 -2.97
CA ALA A 127 -12.84 20.06 -2.86
C ALA A 127 -12.96 21.39 -3.60
N ARG A 128 -11.90 22.24 -3.59
CA ARG A 128 -11.88 23.51 -4.33
C ARG A 128 -12.02 23.33 -5.85
N HIS A 129 -11.69 22.14 -6.37
CA HIS A 129 -11.84 21.75 -7.77
C HIS A 129 -13.14 20.97 -8.02
N ARG A 130 -14.03 20.85 -7.01
CA ARG A 130 -15.24 20.02 -7.05
C ARG A 130 -14.92 18.57 -7.41
N ARG A 131 -13.85 18.04 -6.85
CA ARG A 131 -13.36 16.68 -7.10
C ARG A 131 -13.00 15.99 -5.78
N ARG A 132 -12.86 14.67 -5.84
CA ARG A 132 -12.45 13.83 -4.73
C ARG A 132 -11.58 12.66 -5.22
N ILE A 133 -10.93 11.93 -4.31
CA ILE A 133 -10.33 10.64 -4.67
C ILE A 133 -11.44 9.63 -4.98
N GLY A 134 -11.12 8.65 -5.85
CA GLY A 134 -12.08 7.63 -6.25
C GLY A 134 -12.50 6.70 -5.10
N PRO A 135 -11.57 6.03 -4.41
CA PRO A 135 -11.90 5.13 -3.31
C PRO A 135 -12.52 5.88 -2.12
N ASP A 136 -13.64 5.35 -1.59
CA ASP A 136 -14.43 5.97 -0.52
C ASP A 136 -14.77 4.98 0.61
N PRO A 137 -13.77 4.30 1.23
CA PRO A 137 -14.06 3.37 2.32
C PRO A 137 -14.76 4.08 3.49
N ALA A 138 -15.57 3.34 4.26
CA ALA A 138 -16.23 3.87 5.45
C ALA A 138 -15.25 4.49 6.47
N SER A 139 -14.01 4.03 6.47
CA SER A 139 -12.91 4.53 7.31
C SER A 139 -12.15 5.72 6.73
N ILE A 140 -12.64 6.40 5.69
CA ILE A 140 -11.92 7.45 4.94
C ILE A 140 -11.38 8.58 5.81
N ASP A 141 -12.02 8.86 6.94
CA ASP A 141 -11.61 9.89 7.90
C ASP A 141 -10.43 9.48 8.78
N ALA A 142 -10.11 8.18 8.82
CA ALA A 142 -9.00 7.63 9.59
C ALA A 142 -7.99 6.88 8.71
N ALA A 143 -8.46 6.20 7.66
CA ALA A 143 -7.60 5.41 6.77
C ALA A 143 -6.66 6.32 5.96
N MET A 144 -5.40 5.89 5.87
CA MET A 144 -4.39 6.54 5.05
C MET A 144 -4.28 5.89 3.69
N ILE A 145 -3.94 6.69 2.68
CA ILE A 145 -4.01 6.30 1.27
C ILE A 145 -3.13 5.09 0.92
N GLY A 146 -1.97 4.92 1.56
CA GLY A 146 -1.12 3.75 1.35
C GLY A 146 -1.79 2.44 1.77
N GLY A 147 -2.49 2.42 2.91
CA GLY A 147 -3.30 1.28 3.35
C GLY A 147 -4.53 1.06 2.46
N MET A 148 -5.17 2.16 2.01
CA MET A 148 -6.30 2.07 1.09
C MET A 148 -5.89 1.45 -0.25
N LEU A 149 -4.72 1.82 -0.78
CA LEU A 149 -4.16 1.24 -2.00
C LEU A 149 -3.76 -0.23 -1.78
N ALA A 150 -3.02 -0.54 -0.71
CA ALA A 150 -2.55 -1.89 -0.42
C ALA A 150 -3.69 -2.90 -0.24
N ASN A 151 -4.85 -2.45 0.24
CA ASN A 151 -6.06 -3.29 0.38
C ASN A 151 -6.98 -3.21 -0.86
N ASN A 152 -6.76 -2.30 -1.82
CA ASN A 152 -7.73 -1.90 -2.84
C ASN A 152 -9.08 -1.52 -2.21
N ALA A 153 -9.02 -0.75 -1.11
CA ALA A 153 -10.18 -0.39 -0.32
C ALA A 153 -11.19 0.41 -1.16
N SER A 154 -12.43 0.05 -1.04
CA SER A 154 -13.52 0.71 -1.76
C SER A 154 -14.77 0.80 -0.89
N GLY A 155 -15.54 1.85 -1.07
CA GLY A 155 -16.79 2.08 -0.36
C GLY A 155 -18.03 1.72 -1.20
N MET A 156 -19.16 2.28 -0.81
CA MET A 156 -20.44 2.02 -1.49
C MET A 156 -20.57 2.78 -2.80
N CYS A 157 -19.96 3.98 -2.92
CA CYS A 157 -20.19 4.86 -4.07
C CYS A 157 -19.12 4.73 -5.16
N CYS A 158 -17.89 4.28 -4.84
CA CYS A 158 -16.84 4.18 -5.84
C CYS A 158 -17.03 3.01 -6.82
N GLY A 159 -17.76 1.98 -6.43
CA GLY A 159 -17.88 0.76 -7.20
C GLY A 159 -16.52 0.15 -7.55
N VAL A 160 -16.44 -0.51 -8.71
CA VAL A 160 -15.18 -0.99 -9.28
C VAL A 160 -14.48 0.12 -10.06
N ALA A 161 -15.23 0.93 -10.81
CA ALA A 161 -14.68 1.91 -11.74
C ALA A 161 -13.85 3.04 -11.09
N GLN A 162 -14.08 3.32 -9.82
CA GLN A 162 -13.41 4.41 -9.09
C GLN A 162 -12.57 3.91 -7.89
N ASN A 163 -12.31 2.61 -7.80
CA ASN A 163 -11.43 2.06 -6.76
C ASN A 163 -9.96 2.45 -6.99
N SER A 164 -9.08 2.08 -6.06
CA SER A 164 -7.65 2.40 -6.16
C SER A 164 -7.02 1.85 -7.43
N TYR A 165 -7.37 0.63 -7.85
CA TYR A 165 -6.85 -0.01 -9.04
C TYR A 165 -7.15 0.80 -10.33
N HIS A 166 -8.39 1.26 -10.49
CA HIS A 166 -8.79 1.97 -11.71
C HIS A 166 -8.44 3.46 -11.70
N THR A 167 -8.11 4.02 -10.54
CA THR A 167 -7.71 5.43 -10.42
C THR A 167 -6.21 5.62 -10.29
N LEU A 168 -5.45 4.57 -10.05
CA LEU A 168 -3.98 4.63 -10.06
C LEU A 168 -3.47 5.04 -11.45
N GLU A 169 -2.58 6.02 -11.48
CA GLU A 169 -1.90 6.48 -12.69
C GLU A 169 -0.42 6.10 -12.66
N SER A 170 0.25 6.36 -11.55
CA SER A 170 1.63 5.95 -11.33
C SER A 170 1.94 5.75 -9.85
N LEU A 171 3.01 5.04 -9.56
CA LEU A 171 3.57 4.93 -8.22
C LEU A 171 5.09 4.77 -8.25
N VAL A 172 5.73 5.17 -7.16
CA VAL A 172 7.11 4.85 -6.85
C VAL A 172 7.10 3.67 -5.89
N MET A 173 7.64 2.54 -6.31
CA MET A 173 7.71 1.33 -5.49
C MET A 173 9.15 0.98 -5.12
N VAL A 174 9.32 0.46 -3.91
CA VAL A 174 10.57 -0.12 -3.42
C VAL A 174 10.34 -1.61 -3.25
N LEU A 175 11.04 -2.40 -4.05
CA LEU A 175 10.96 -3.86 -4.00
C LEU A 175 11.77 -4.41 -2.83
N ALA A 176 11.48 -5.64 -2.38
CA ALA A 176 12.17 -6.27 -1.26
C ALA A 176 13.71 -6.39 -1.44
N CYS A 177 14.20 -6.38 -2.69
CA CYS A 177 15.63 -6.31 -2.99
C CYS A 177 16.25 -4.92 -2.79
N GLY A 178 15.43 -3.88 -2.52
CA GLY A 178 15.84 -2.48 -2.43
C GLY A 178 15.84 -1.73 -3.75
N ALA A 179 15.44 -2.35 -4.86
CA ALA A 179 15.27 -1.65 -6.14
C ALA A 179 14.09 -0.66 -6.07
N VAL A 180 14.29 0.51 -6.66
CA VAL A 180 13.24 1.53 -6.79
C VAL A 180 12.81 1.58 -8.26
N VAL A 181 11.51 1.59 -8.50
CA VAL A 181 10.91 1.73 -9.82
C VAL A 181 9.85 2.82 -9.74
N ASP A 182 9.97 3.83 -10.59
CA ASP A 182 8.95 4.88 -10.76
C ASP A 182 8.17 4.61 -12.05
N THR A 183 6.90 4.23 -11.90
CA THR A 183 6.04 3.91 -13.04
C THR A 183 5.46 5.15 -13.75
N GLY A 184 5.74 6.33 -13.25
CA GLY A 184 5.46 7.61 -13.91
C GLY A 184 6.53 8.01 -14.94
N GLU A 185 7.71 7.38 -14.87
CA GLU A 185 8.79 7.66 -15.81
C GLU A 185 8.64 6.86 -17.10
N PRO A 186 9.01 7.46 -18.27
CA PRO A 186 8.90 6.77 -19.55
C PRO A 186 9.74 5.50 -19.67
N ASP A 187 10.83 5.38 -18.90
CA ASP A 187 11.75 4.25 -18.90
C ASP A 187 11.49 3.24 -17.76
N ALA A 188 10.30 3.26 -17.14
CA ALA A 188 9.95 2.41 -15.99
C ALA A 188 10.20 0.91 -16.24
N ASP A 189 9.88 0.40 -17.43
CA ASP A 189 10.16 -1.00 -17.79
C ASP A 189 11.66 -1.28 -17.87
N ASP A 190 12.45 -0.35 -18.38
CA ASP A 190 13.90 -0.46 -18.41
C ASP A 190 14.51 -0.37 -17.00
N GLN A 191 13.95 0.46 -16.11
CA GLN A 191 14.33 0.50 -14.69
C GLN A 191 14.09 -0.86 -14.05
N LEU A 192 12.90 -1.44 -14.21
CA LEU A 192 12.56 -2.76 -13.69
C LEU A 192 13.46 -3.86 -14.28
N ARG A 193 13.65 -3.85 -15.60
CA ARG A 193 14.49 -4.84 -16.30
C ARG A 193 15.95 -4.78 -15.85
N ARG A 194 16.52 -3.59 -15.67
CA ARG A 194 17.89 -3.42 -15.16
C ARG A 194 18.04 -3.85 -13.70
N ALA A 195 17.06 -3.54 -12.86
CA ALA A 195 17.11 -3.84 -11.43
C ALA A 195 16.77 -5.30 -11.13
N GLN A 196 15.83 -5.89 -11.84
CA GLN A 196 15.30 -7.24 -11.61
C GLN A 196 14.96 -7.94 -12.93
N PRO A 197 15.96 -8.36 -13.73
CA PRO A 197 15.75 -8.93 -15.07
C PRO A 197 14.91 -10.22 -15.04
N ALA A 198 15.08 -11.07 -14.04
CA ALA A 198 14.28 -12.28 -13.87
C ALA A 198 12.81 -11.95 -13.61
N LEU A 199 12.51 -11.06 -12.66
CA LEU A 199 11.13 -10.64 -12.37
C LEU A 199 10.46 -10.03 -13.61
N HIS A 200 11.17 -9.16 -14.34
CA HIS A 200 10.66 -8.55 -15.56
C HIS A 200 10.28 -9.62 -16.61
N ALA A 201 11.16 -10.61 -16.84
CA ALA A 201 10.91 -11.70 -17.79
C ALA A 201 9.75 -12.62 -17.34
N GLU A 202 9.67 -12.92 -16.04
CA GLU A 202 8.60 -13.76 -15.48
C GLU A 202 7.23 -13.07 -15.55
N LEU A 203 7.16 -11.75 -15.33
CA LEU A 203 5.92 -10.99 -15.50
C LEU A 203 5.40 -11.06 -16.93
N LEU A 204 6.29 -10.95 -17.93
CA LEU A 204 5.93 -11.11 -19.34
C LEU A 204 5.47 -12.54 -19.65
N ALA A 205 6.20 -13.54 -19.17
CA ALA A 205 5.86 -14.94 -19.39
C ALA A 205 4.50 -15.30 -18.81
N LEU A 206 4.23 -14.87 -17.56
CA LEU A 206 2.95 -15.09 -16.88
C LEU A 206 1.81 -14.33 -17.56
N ARG A 207 2.04 -13.09 -18.01
CA ARG A 207 1.07 -12.35 -18.83
C ARG A 207 0.68 -13.14 -20.07
N ASP A 208 1.68 -13.63 -20.81
CA ASP A 208 1.45 -14.33 -22.05
C ASP A 208 0.79 -15.70 -21.83
N GLU A 209 1.11 -16.39 -20.75
CA GLU A 209 0.46 -17.63 -20.34
C GLU A 209 -1.04 -17.38 -20.06
N ILE A 210 -1.37 -16.39 -19.22
CA ILE A 210 -2.76 -16.05 -18.87
C ILE A 210 -3.55 -15.65 -20.13
N ARG A 211 -2.94 -14.88 -21.04
CA ARG A 211 -3.61 -14.42 -22.27
C ARG A 211 -3.84 -15.55 -23.29
N ARG A 212 -2.99 -16.59 -23.28
CA ARG A 212 -3.16 -17.78 -24.15
C ARG A 212 -4.19 -18.78 -23.62
N ASP A 213 -4.69 -18.59 -22.40
CA ASP A 213 -5.75 -19.42 -21.80
C ASP A 213 -7.08 -18.65 -21.77
N PRO A 214 -7.95 -18.76 -22.78
CA PRO A 214 -9.23 -18.04 -22.84
C PRO A 214 -10.18 -18.34 -21.66
N PRO A 215 -10.32 -19.58 -21.18
CA PRO A 215 -11.07 -19.90 -19.97
C PRO A 215 -10.58 -19.14 -18.73
N LEU A 216 -9.26 -19.14 -18.49
CA LEU A 216 -8.65 -18.44 -17.37
C LEU A 216 -8.81 -16.92 -17.49
N ALA A 217 -8.51 -16.35 -18.65
CA ALA A 217 -8.69 -14.92 -18.93
C ALA A 217 -10.14 -14.47 -18.73
N SER A 218 -11.11 -15.27 -19.19
CA SER A 218 -12.55 -14.98 -18.98
C SER A 218 -12.94 -15.04 -17.51
N ARG A 219 -12.41 -16.01 -16.76
CA ARG A 219 -12.65 -16.13 -15.32
C ARG A 219 -12.08 -14.93 -14.55
N ILE A 220 -10.86 -14.49 -14.90
CA ILE A 220 -10.25 -13.30 -14.31
C ILE A 220 -11.11 -12.07 -14.61
N ARG A 221 -11.44 -11.78 -15.87
CA ARG A 221 -12.31 -10.65 -16.23
C ARG A 221 -13.59 -10.64 -15.43
N ARG A 222 -14.29 -11.77 -15.37
CA ARG A 222 -15.56 -11.88 -14.61
C ARG A 222 -15.37 -11.62 -13.12
N LYS A 223 -14.28 -12.12 -12.50
CA LYS A 223 -14.01 -11.89 -11.07
C LYS A 223 -13.86 -10.40 -10.75
N PHE A 224 -13.18 -9.66 -11.61
CA PHE A 224 -12.86 -8.24 -11.37
C PHE A 224 -13.95 -7.26 -11.89
N THR A 225 -15.08 -7.75 -12.40
CA THR A 225 -16.28 -6.90 -12.62
C THR A 225 -17.00 -6.55 -11.31
N THR A 226 -16.70 -7.23 -10.24
CA THR A 226 -17.23 -6.99 -8.90
C THR A 226 -16.12 -6.54 -7.95
N LYS A 227 -16.50 -5.89 -6.86
CA LYS A 227 -15.56 -5.48 -5.81
C LYS A 227 -14.74 -6.68 -5.34
N ASN A 228 -13.43 -6.53 -5.35
CA ASN A 228 -12.49 -7.55 -4.88
C ASN A 228 -11.40 -6.91 -4.03
N THR A 229 -11.25 -7.37 -2.80
CA THR A 229 -10.21 -6.96 -1.84
C THR A 229 -9.44 -8.18 -1.32
N SER A 230 -9.47 -9.29 -2.03
CA SER A 230 -8.83 -10.55 -1.61
C SER A 230 -7.92 -11.08 -2.70
N GLY A 231 -6.65 -11.21 -2.37
CA GLY A 231 -5.60 -11.65 -3.27
C GLY A 231 -5.19 -10.57 -4.28
N TYR A 232 -4.21 -10.91 -5.10
CA TYR A 232 -3.63 -9.98 -6.07
C TYR A 232 -4.59 -9.64 -7.21
N SER A 233 -4.43 -8.44 -7.75
CA SER A 233 -5.19 -7.92 -8.90
C SER A 233 -4.74 -8.57 -10.21
N LEU A 234 -5.08 -9.86 -10.41
CA LEU A 234 -4.65 -10.65 -11.57
C LEU A 234 -5.13 -10.08 -12.92
N ASN A 235 -6.16 -9.24 -12.91
CA ASN A 235 -6.58 -8.51 -14.11
C ASN A 235 -5.48 -7.60 -14.66
N ALA A 236 -4.47 -7.22 -13.87
CA ALA A 236 -3.32 -6.46 -14.36
C ALA A 236 -2.60 -7.12 -15.54
N PHE A 237 -2.55 -8.45 -15.57
CA PHE A 237 -1.98 -9.21 -16.70
C PHE A 237 -2.81 -9.14 -17.99
N LEU A 238 -4.08 -8.81 -17.86
CA LEU A 238 -4.99 -8.64 -19.01
C LEU A 238 -5.09 -7.17 -19.45
N ASP A 239 -4.96 -6.24 -18.49
CA ASP A 239 -5.21 -4.82 -18.70
C ASP A 239 -3.95 -4.07 -19.18
N PHE A 240 -2.74 -4.57 -18.88
CA PHE A 240 -1.48 -3.89 -19.18
C PHE A 240 -0.50 -4.78 -19.95
N ASP A 241 0.28 -4.14 -20.83
CA ASP A 241 1.37 -4.78 -21.59
C ASP A 241 2.72 -4.62 -20.91
N SER A 242 2.94 -3.50 -20.26
CA SER A 242 4.18 -3.13 -19.57
C SER A 242 4.33 -3.90 -18.26
N PRO A 243 5.46 -4.62 -18.03
CA PRO A 243 5.77 -5.28 -16.75
C PRO A 243 5.75 -4.33 -15.55
N ALA A 244 6.22 -3.09 -15.70
CA ALA A 244 6.20 -2.10 -14.64
C ALA A 244 4.76 -1.71 -14.27
N GLN A 245 3.87 -1.54 -15.26
CA GLN A 245 2.45 -1.27 -15.03
C GLN A 245 1.70 -2.48 -14.46
N ILE A 246 2.01 -3.69 -14.91
CA ILE A 246 1.48 -4.92 -14.31
C ILE A 246 1.85 -4.96 -12.83
N LEU A 247 3.13 -4.78 -12.50
CA LEU A 247 3.61 -4.82 -11.13
C LEU A 247 2.99 -3.70 -10.27
N ALA A 248 2.88 -2.47 -10.79
CA ALA A 248 2.22 -1.36 -10.11
C ALA A 248 0.78 -1.70 -9.73
N HIS A 249 0.03 -2.33 -10.62
CA HIS A 249 -1.36 -2.69 -10.36
C HIS A 249 -1.51 -3.97 -9.52
N LEU A 250 -0.49 -4.85 -9.50
CA LEU A 250 -0.40 -5.93 -8.52
C LEU A 250 -0.12 -5.42 -7.10
N MET A 251 0.59 -4.28 -6.94
CA MET A 251 0.76 -3.62 -5.63
C MET A 251 -0.57 -3.19 -5.03
N VAL A 252 -1.55 -2.86 -5.88
CA VAL A 252 -2.93 -2.55 -5.44
C VAL A 252 -3.63 -3.84 -5.02
N GLY A 253 -3.92 -3.96 -3.73
CA GLY A 253 -4.50 -5.16 -3.13
C GLY A 253 -3.47 -6.22 -2.71
N SER A 254 -2.16 -5.87 -2.71
CA SER A 254 -1.08 -6.78 -2.30
C SER A 254 -0.90 -6.92 -0.79
N GLU A 255 -1.58 -6.10 0.00
CA GLU A 255 -1.43 -6.02 1.47
C GLU A 255 0.03 -5.83 1.93
N GLY A 256 0.86 -5.17 1.10
CA GLY A 256 2.27 -4.93 1.39
C GLY A 256 3.19 -6.13 1.17
N THR A 257 2.72 -7.22 0.59
CA THR A 257 3.52 -8.45 0.42
C THR A 257 4.50 -8.41 -0.77
N LEU A 258 4.33 -7.46 -1.70
CA LEU A 258 5.18 -7.34 -2.90
C LEU A 258 6.26 -6.26 -2.77
N GLY A 259 6.11 -5.33 -1.85
CA GLY A 259 7.03 -4.22 -1.67
C GLY A 259 6.39 -3.04 -0.94
N PHE A 260 7.09 -1.94 -0.92
CA PHE A 260 6.65 -0.68 -0.31
C PHE A 260 6.30 0.34 -1.39
N VAL A 261 5.15 1.00 -1.25
CA VAL A 261 4.75 2.13 -2.10
C VAL A 261 5.13 3.43 -1.40
N ALA A 262 6.10 4.14 -1.96
CA ALA A 262 6.62 5.39 -1.41
C ALA A 262 5.78 6.60 -1.81
N GLU A 263 5.30 6.61 -3.05
CA GLU A 263 4.54 7.70 -3.66
C GLU A 263 3.52 7.13 -4.63
N MET A 264 2.44 7.85 -4.84
CA MET A 264 1.44 7.49 -5.86
C MET A 264 0.77 8.72 -6.44
N THR A 265 0.43 8.66 -7.72
CA THR A 265 -0.44 9.61 -8.40
C THR A 265 -1.75 8.93 -8.73
N LEU A 266 -2.84 9.53 -8.29
CA LEU A 266 -4.20 9.04 -8.53
C LEU A 266 -4.97 10.04 -9.38
N ARG A 267 -5.75 9.53 -10.32
CA ARG A 267 -6.80 10.32 -10.97
C ARG A 267 -7.90 10.61 -9.97
N SER A 268 -8.29 11.86 -9.86
CA SER A 268 -9.46 12.25 -9.07
C SER A 268 -10.74 12.04 -9.87
N VAL A 269 -11.86 12.00 -9.16
CA VAL A 269 -13.19 11.89 -9.77
C VAL A 269 -14.03 13.12 -9.46
N PRO A 270 -14.95 13.55 -10.34
CA PRO A 270 -15.87 14.63 -10.03
C PRO A 270 -16.68 14.35 -8.77
N GLU A 271 -16.92 15.36 -7.98
CA GLU A 271 -17.85 15.25 -6.87
C GLU A 271 -19.29 15.21 -7.41
N PRO A 272 -20.15 14.28 -6.96
CA PRO A 272 -21.54 14.26 -7.37
C PRO A 272 -22.24 15.57 -7.01
N PRO A 273 -23.07 16.15 -7.90
CA PRO A 273 -23.75 17.42 -7.63
C PRO A 273 -24.79 17.31 -6.51
N ALA A 274 -25.27 16.12 -6.24
CA ALA A 274 -26.20 15.80 -5.15
C ALA A 274 -25.94 14.40 -4.61
N ARG A 275 -26.18 14.21 -3.33
CA ARG A 275 -26.13 12.91 -2.64
C ARG A 275 -27.41 12.68 -1.88
N ALA A 276 -27.91 11.47 -1.91
CA ALA A 276 -29.04 11.04 -1.09
C ALA A 276 -28.71 9.68 -0.47
N THR A 277 -29.13 9.48 0.76
CA THR A 277 -29.03 8.19 1.45
C THR A 277 -30.42 7.75 1.82
N ALA A 278 -30.78 6.51 1.49
CA ALA A 278 -32.06 5.91 1.85
C ALA A 278 -31.82 4.60 2.60
N LEU A 279 -32.61 4.37 3.65
CA LEU A 279 -32.70 3.09 4.33
C LEU A 279 -34.03 2.45 3.90
N VAL A 280 -33.95 1.26 3.29
CA VAL A 280 -35.12 0.49 2.84
C VAL A 280 -35.26 -0.73 3.72
N PHE A 281 -36.41 -0.88 4.34
CA PHE A 281 -36.81 -2.07 5.09
C PHE A 281 -37.65 -2.95 4.14
N LEU A 282 -37.25 -4.22 3.97
CA LEU A 282 -37.90 -5.23 3.14
C LEU A 282 -38.63 -6.24 4.00
#